data_3d82c7542290fbdfdd68c525d524bc10
#
_entry.id   3d82c7542290fbdfdd68c525d524bc10
#
_cell.length_a   1.000
_cell.length_b   1.000
_cell.length_c   1.000
_cell.angle_alpha   90.00
_cell.angle_beta   90.00
_cell.angle_gamma   90.00
#
_symmetry.space_group_name_H-M   'P 1'
#
loop_
_entity.id
_entity.type
_entity.pdbx_description
1 polymer ?
#
loop_
_entity_poly.entity_id
_entity_poly.type
_entity_poly.pdbx_seq_one_letter_code
_entity_poly.pdbx_strand_id
1 'polypeptide(L)'
;MEEIMEKRLFTSESVTEGHPDKICDNISDAVLDALMEQDPMSRVACETVITTDYVMIMGEISTRAKVDYEKIARETIREIGYDDDAKGFNCDTCKVKVLLDQQSADIAMGVDKAFEAKNGEMDMSDAQIEAIGAGDQGMMFGYATNETEDCMPYAISLAHQLTRRLTEMRKNGTLSYLRPDGKSQVTVEYDEAGKPIHISAVVISSQHAEDVSQEQIHEDIRKYVIDPILPAAVSYTHLTLPTT
;
A
#
# COMPACT_ATOMS: atom_id res chain seq x y z
N MET A 1 32.18 -16.36 -31.04
CA MET A 1 30.96 -15.56 -30.92
C MET A 1 30.53 -15.71 -29.47
N GLU A 2 30.68 -14.70 -28.64
CA GLU A 2 30.06 -14.66 -27.35
C GLU A 2 28.54 -14.65 -27.60
N GLU A 3 27.85 -15.69 -27.14
CA GLU A 3 26.40 -15.67 -27.04
C GLU A 3 26.04 -14.49 -26.14
N ILE A 4 25.38 -13.47 -26.69
CA ILE A 4 24.78 -12.41 -25.92
C ILE A 4 23.64 -13.08 -25.16
N MET A 5 23.90 -13.54 -23.94
CA MET A 5 22.82 -13.98 -23.03
C MET A 5 21.85 -12.84 -22.84
N GLU A 6 20.61 -13.05 -23.24
CA GLU A 6 19.56 -12.06 -23.10
C GLU A 6 19.26 -11.89 -21.61
N LYS A 7 19.62 -10.72 -21.05
CA LYS A 7 19.39 -10.41 -19.65
C LYS A 7 17.89 -10.27 -19.38
N ARG A 8 17.37 -11.09 -18.49
CA ARG A 8 15.97 -10.99 -18.04
C ARG A 8 15.89 -10.11 -16.81
N LEU A 9 15.39 -8.88 -16.98
CA LEU A 9 15.21 -7.91 -15.90
C LEU A 9 13.73 -7.86 -15.47
N PHE A 10 13.50 -7.77 -14.17
CA PHE A 10 12.19 -7.55 -13.60
C PHE A 10 12.26 -6.44 -12.55
N THR A 11 11.34 -5.48 -12.64
CA THR A 11 11.29 -4.30 -11.76
C THR A 11 10.00 -4.27 -10.97
N SER A 12 10.12 -3.97 -9.66
CA SER A 12 8.98 -3.72 -8.78
C SER A 12 9.16 -2.42 -8.02
N GLU A 13 8.04 -1.78 -7.70
CA GLU A 13 7.99 -0.56 -6.91
C GLU A 13 7.17 -0.77 -5.65
N SER A 14 7.50 0.01 -4.62
CA SER A 14 6.73 0.13 -3.39
C SER A 14 6.72 1.57 -2.91
N VAL A 15 5.65 1.97 -2.22
CA VAL A 15 5.47 3.32 -1.69
C VAL A 15 5.36 3.29 -0.17
N THR A 16 5.74 4.41 0.46
CA THR A 16 5.55 4.60 1.90
C THR A 16 4.10 4.95 2.22
N GLU A 17 3.76 4.93 3.51
CA GLU A 17 2.41 5.25 3.99
C GLU A 17 1.92 6.66 3.63
N GLY A 18 2.83 7.60 3.36
CA GLY A 18 2.51 8.98 2.98
C GLY A 18 2.38 9.24 1.49
N HIS A 19 2.54 8.21 0.64
CA HIS A 19 2.22 8.33 -0.78
C HIS A 19 0.71 8.51 -0.98
N PRO A 20 0.23 9.37 -1.88
CA PRO A 20 -1.20 9.64 -2.05
C PRO A 20 -2.06 8.37 -2.19
N ASP A 21 -1.66 7.42 -3.03
CA ASP A 21 -2.41 6.17 -3.21
C ASP A 21 -2.48 5.36 -1.91
N LYS A 22 -1.38 5.31 -1.13
CA LYS A 22 -1.35 4.57 0.12
C LYS A 22 -2.15 5.27 1.23
N ILE A 23 -2.20 6.61 1.24
CA ILE A 23 -3.08 7.35 2.14
C ILE A 23 -4.54 7.01 1.83
N CYS A 24 -4.91 6.95 0.55
CA CYS A 24 -6.26 6.56 0.12
C CYS A 24 -6.63 5.16 0.60
N ASP A 25 -5.76 4.17 0.38
CA ASP A 25 -5.93 2.81 0.88
C ASP A 25 -6.13 2.80 2.41
N ASN A 26 -5.20 3.47 3.15
CA ASN A 26 -5.25 3.49 4.61
C ASN A 26 -6.53 4.15 5.16
N ILE A 27 -7.05 5.19 4.51
CA ILE A 27 -8.31 5.81 4.91
C ILE A 27 -9.49 4.86 4.63
N SER A 28 -9.52 4.24 3.46
CA SER A 28 -10.58 3.28 3.10
C SER A 28 -10.58 2.07 4.04
N ASP A 29 -9.41 1.55 4.39
CA ASP A 29 -9.23 0.46 5.34
C ASP A 29 -9.67 0.87 6.76
N ALA A 30 -9.28 2.06 7.22
CA ALA A 30 -9.69 2.57 8.54
C ALA A 30 -11.21 2.77 8.64
N VAL A 31 -11.86 3.18 7.55
CA VAL A 31 -13.33 3.26 7.48
C VAL A 31 -13.94 1.86 7.57
N LEU A 32 -13.41 0.89 6.84
CA LEU A 32 -13.85 -0.51 6.90
C LEU A 32 -13.72 -1.06 8.31
N ASP A 33 -12.57 -0.91 8.95
CA ASP A 33 -12.30 -1.38 10.31
C ASP A 33 -13.27 -0.80 11.32
N ALA A 34 -13.49 0.52 11.28
CA ALA A 34 -14.40 1.20 12.21
C ALA A 34 -15.87 0.76 12.04
N LEU A 35 -16.29 0.41 10.84
CA LEU A 35 -17.62 -0.10 10.55
C LEU A 35 -17.77 -1.56 11.01
N MET A 36 -16.79 -2.41 10.68
CA MET A 36 -16.80 -3.83 11.03
C MET A 36 -16.70 -4.07 12.52
N GLU A 37 -16.02 -3.21 13.27
CA GLU A 37 -15.98 -3.25 14.75
C GLU A 37 -17.38 -3.14 15.38
N GLN A 38 -18.27 -2.30 14.80
CA GLN A 38 -19.63 -2.07 15.31
C GLN A 38 -20.68 -2.96 14.66
N ASP A 39 -20.52 -3.31 13.39
CA ASP A 39 -21.43 -4.16 12.63
C ASP A 39 -20.66 -5.10 11.69
N PRO A 40 -20.33 -6.32 12.13
CA PRO A 40 -19.60 -7.30 11.33
C PRO A 40 -20.31 -7.70 10.02
N MET A 41 -21.59 -7.34 9.85
CA MET A 41 -22.36 -7.60 8.64
C MET A 41 -22.37 -6.42 7.68
N SER A 42 -21.59 -5.38 7.94
CA SER A 42 -21.46 -4.22 7.05
C SER A 42 -21.02 -4.63 5.65
N ARG A 43 -21.59 -3.98 4.63
CA ARG A 43 -21.15 -4.04 3.23
C ARG A 43 -20.51 -2.71 2.91
N VAL A 44 -19.24 -2.72 2.60
CA VAL A 44 -18.42 -1.51 2.50
C VAL A 44 -17.68 -1.49 1.17
N ALA A 45 -18.15 -0.64 0.26
CA ALA A 45 -17.43 -0.26 -0.94
C ALA A 45 -17.04 1.22 -0.75
N CYS A 46 -15.87 1.44 -0.13
CA CYS A 46 -15.38 2.76 0.24
C CYS A 46 -14.14 3.09 -0.58
N GLU A 47 -14.25 4.13 -1.37
CA GLU A 47 -13.16 4.68 -2.18
C GLU A 47 -12.71 6.03 -1.62
N THR A 48 -11.43 6.28 -1.66
CA THR A 48 -10.85 7.56 -1.24
C THR A 48 -10.02 8.16 -2.37
N VAL A 49 -10.11 9.46 -2.53
CA VAL A 49 -9.29 10.26 -3.46
C VAL A 49 -8.65 11.40 -2.70
N ILE A 50 -7.37 11.63 -2.93
CA ILE A 50 -6.61 12.68 -2.27
C ILE A 50 -5.84 13.55 -3.28
N THR A 51 -5.76 14.84 -3.00
CA THR A 51 -4.87 15.79 -3.66
C THR A 51 -4.46 16.85 -2.65
N THR A 52 -3.67 17.86 -3.05
CA THR A 52 -3.25 18.94 -2.15
C THR A 52 -4.44 19.55 -1.43
N ASP A 53 -4.39 19.56 -0.11
CA ASP A 53 -5.41 20.12 0.82
C ASP A 53 -6.84 19.56 0.68
N TYR A 54 -7.01 18.42 0.01
CA TYR A 54 -8.35 17.88 -0.24
C TYR A 54 -8.39 16.35 -0.18
N VAL A 55 -9.36 15.84 0.56
CA VAL A 55 -9.71 14.42 0.67
C VAL A 55 -11.18 14.23 0.31
N MET A 56 -11.50 13.25 -0.50
CA MET A 56 -12.87 12.84 -0.75
C MET A 56 -13.03 11.35 -0.45
N ILE A 57 -14.01 11.03 0.39
CA ILE A 57 -14.45 9.66 0.68
C ILE A 57 -15.78 9.47 -0.04
N MET A 58 -15.87 8.46 -0.87
CA MET A 58 -17.06 8.20 -1.67
C MET A 58 -17.32 6.71 -1.81
N GLY A 59 -18.51 6.33 -2.23
CA GLY A 59 -18.86 4.94 -2.47
C GLY A 59 -20.22 4.56 -1.93
N GLU A 60 -20.41 3.25 -1.73
CA GLU A 60 -21.68 2.68 -1.28
C GLU A 60 -21.47 1.84 -0.03
N ILE A 61 -22.17 2.17 1.05
CA ILE A 61 -22.05 1.50 2.35
C ILE A 61 -23.43 1.14 2.88
N SER A 62 -23.62 -0.14 3.22
CA SER A 62 -24.81 -0.65 3.91
C SER A 62 -24.41 -1.17 5.27
N THR A 63 -24.79 -0.46 6.33
CA THR A 63 -24.39 -0.77 7.72
C THR A 63 -25.40 -0.24 8.74
N ARG A 64 -25.36 -0.82 9.95
CA ARG A 64 -26.02 -0.28 11.14
C ARG A 64 -25.08 0.51 12.02
N ALA A 65 -23.79 0.44 11.76
CA ALA A 65 -22.77 1.20 12.48
C ALA A 65 -22.93 2.71 12.25
N LYS A 66 -22.44 3.48 13.21
CA LYS A 66 -22.39 4.96 13.12
C LYS A 66 -21.00 5.42 13.45
N VAL A 67 -20.30 5.93 12.43
CA VAL A 67 -18.95 6.42 12.54
C VAL A 67 -18.84 7.85 11.99
N ASP A 68 -17.82 8.55 12.44
CA ASP A 68 -17.45 9.86 11.92
C ASP A 68 -16.34 9.69 10.87
N TYR A 69 -16.73 9.63 9.62
CA TYR A 69 -15.82 9.41 8.49
C TYR A 69 -14.74 10.49 8.35
N GLU A 70 -15.11 11.76 8.60
CA GLU A 70 -14.14 12.87 8.56
C GLU A 70 -13.09 12.72 9.66
N LYS A 71 -13.53 12.37 10.87
CA LYS A 71 -12.62 12.14 11.99
C LYS A 71 -11.66 10.98 11.71
N ILE A 72 -12.17 9.87 11.18
CA ILE A 72 -11.35 8.70 10.80
C ILE A 72 -10.27 9.13 9.79
N ALA A 73 -10.64 9.83 8.72
CA ALA A 73 -9.69 10.29 7.73
C ALA A 73 -8.60 11.20 8.33
N ARG A 74 -8.97 12.15 9.18
CA ARG A 74 -8.02 13.07 9.84
C ARG A 74 -7.07 12.34 10.78
N GLU A 75 -7.57 11.37 11.54
CA GLU A 75 -6.76 10.54 12.44
C GLU A 75 -5.76 9.68 11.66
N THR A 76 -6.20 9.02 10.59
CA THR A 76 -5.32 8.25 9.69
C THR A 76 -4.21 9.12 9.09
N ILE A 77 -4.54 10.31 8.59
CA ILE A 77 -3.56 11.25 8.03
C ILE A 77 -2.56 11.70 9.09
N ARG A 78 -3.03 11.95 10.33
CA ARG A 78 -2.16 12.32 11.46
C ARG A 78 -1.19 11.20 11.84
N GLU A 79 -1.65 9.94 11.89
CA GLU A 79 -0.83 8.77 12.21
C GLU A 79 0.26 8.53 11.16
N ILE A 80 -0.03 8.79 9.90
CA ILE A 80 0.95 8.79 8.81
C ILE A 80 2.02 9.85 9.03
N GLY A 81 1.65 10.98 9.66
CA GLY A 81 2.59 12.04 10.02
C GLY A 81 2.41 13.35 9.25
N TYR A 82 1.28 13.56 8.58
CA TYR A 82 0.89 14.84 7.98
C TYR A 82 0.09 15.68 8.98
N ASP A 83 0.79 16.27 9.94
CA ASP A 83 0.29 17.01 11.09
C ASP A 83 0.78 18.47 11.16
N ASP A 84 1.49 18.92 10.10
CA ASP A 84 2.07 20.26 10.00
C ASP A 84 2.05 20.73 8.54
N ASP A 85 1.67 22.00 8.32
CA ASP A 85 1.61 22.61 6.99
C ASP A 85 2.98 22.61 6.27
N ALA A 86 4.08 22.66 7.01
CA ALA A 86 5.45 22.56 6.47
C ALA A 86 5.72 21.20 5.78
N LYS A 87 4.87 20.22 5.97
CA LYS A 87 4.96 18.90 5.31
C LYS A 87 4.22 18.85 3.97
N GLY A 88 3.59 19.97 3.54
CA GLY A 88 2.85 20.08 2.29
C GLY A 88 1.45 19.50 2.32
N PHE A 89 1.03 18.90 3.45
CA PHE A 89 -0.32 18.42 3.71
C PHE A 89 -0.56 18.37 5.23
N ASN A 90 -1.78 18.68 5.68
CA ASN A 90 -2.08 18.76 7.11
C ASN A 90 -3.48 18.20 7.42
N CYS A 91 -3.54 17.24 8.33
CA CYS A 91 -4.77 16.57 8.77
C CYS A 91 -5.80 17.53 9.38
N ASP A 92 -5.37 18.65 9.98
CA ASP A 92 -6.27 19.58 10.66
C ASP A 92 -6.88 20.61 9.69
N THR A 93 -6.16 21.00 8.64
CA THR A 93 -6.55 22.06 7.71
C THR A 93 -7.08 21.58 6.37
N CYS A 94 -6.78 20.36 5.96
CA CYS A 94 -7.27 19.80 4.70
C CYS A 94 -8.81 19.74 4.66
N LYS A 95 -9.36 19.87 3.48
CA LYS A 95 -10.82 19.76 3.26
C LYS A 95 -11.17 18.28 3.12
N VAL A 96 -12.10 17.80 3.93
CA VAL A 96 -12.64 16.44 3.82
C VAL A 96 -14.07 16.52 3.31
N LYS A 97 -14.37 15.78 2.25
CA LYS A 97 -15.73 15.65 1.71
C LYS A 97 -16.16 14.19 1.73
N VAL A 98 -17.34 13.94 2.26
CA VAL A 98 -17.93 12.60 2.34
C VAL A 98 -19.14 12.55 1.39
N LEU A 99 -19.12 11.58 0.47
CA LEU A 99 -20.17 11.31 -0.53
C LEU A 99 -20.45 9.80 -0.52
N LEU A 100 -21.22 9.34 0.45
CA LEU A 100 -21.53 7.92 0.64
C LEU A 100 -23.04 7.71 0.47
N ASP A 101 -23.39 6.72 -0.35
CA ASP A 101 -24.76 6.29 -0.59
C ASP A 101 -24.96 4.84 -0.07
N GLN A 102 -26.20 4.37 -0.06
CA GLN A 102 -26.50 2.96 0.19
C GLN A 102 -26.36 2.16 -1.09
N GLN A 103 -25.87 0.93 -0.96
CA GLN A 103 -25.82 -0.02 -2.08
C GLN A 103 -27.21 -0.26 -2.68
N SER A 104 -27.28 -0.33 -4.01
CA SER A 104 -28.51 -0.65 -4.73
C SER A 104 -29.07 -2.00 -4.29
N ALA A 105 -30.38 -2.06 -4.03
CA ALA A 105 -31.08 -3.30 -3.68
C ALA A 105 -30.97 -4.39 -4.76
N ASP A 106 -30.87 -4.00 -6.04
CA ASP A 106 -30.73 -4.93 -7.15
C ASP A 106 -29.36 -5.61 -7.17
N ILE A 107 -28.29 -4.87 -6.84
CA ILE A 107 -26.93 -5.41 -6.71
C ILE A 107 -26.89 -6.35 -5.49
N ALA A 108 -27.44 -5.93 -4.35
CA ALA A 108 -27.49 -6.71 -3.13
C ALA A 108 -28.16 -8.09 -3.35
N MET A 109 -29.27 -8.15 -4.09
CA MET A 109 -29.91 -9.42 -4.45
C MET A 109 -28.99 -10.36 -5.26
N GLY A 110 -28.09 -9.80 -6.06
CA GLY A 110 -27.16 -10.56 -6.89
C GLY A 110 -26.02 -11.20 -6.10
N VAL A 111 -25.50 -10.51 -5.07
CA VAL A 111 -24.19 -10.82 -4.44
C VAL A 111 -24.25 -11.15 -2.95
N ASP A 112 -25.38 -10.91 -2.25
CA ASP A 112 -25.50 -11.12 -0.81
C ASP A 112 -25.61 -12.58 -0.37
N LYS A 113 -25.98 -13.48 -1.31
CA LYS A 113 -26.06 -14.92 -1.04
C LYS A 113 -25.17 -15.70 -1.99
N ALA A 114 -24.43 -16.66 -1.43
CA ALA A 114 -23.64 -17.61 -2.22
C ALA A 114 -24.52 -18.36 -3.24
N PHE A 115 -23.94 -18.68 -4.39
CA PHE A 115 -24.65 -19.35 -5.48
C PHE A 115 -25.23 -20.72 -5.05
N GLU A 116 -24.47 -21.47 -4.25
CA GLU A 116 -24.83 -22.76 -3.67
C GLU A 116 -26.03 -22.62 -2.73
N ALA A 117 -26.07 -21.54 -1.93
CA ALA A 117 -27.20 -21.24 -1.04
C ALA A 117 -28.49 -20.89 -1.81
N LYS A 118 -28.36 -20.24 -2.99
CA LYS A 118 -29.51 -19.93 -3.87
C LYS A 118 -30.07 -21.18 -4.49
N ASN A 119 -29.23 -22.17 -4.80
CA ASN A 119 -29.64 -23.42 -5.46
C ASN A 119 -30.02 -24.53 -4.48
N GLY A 120 -29.95 -24.33 -3.18
CA GLY A 120 -30.30 -25.33 -2.16
C GLY A 120 -29.28 -26.48 -2.04
N GLU A 121 -28.05 -26.29 -2.45
CA GLU A 121 -27.00 -27.30 -2.46
C GLU A 121 -26.21 -27.36 -1.14
N MET A 122 -26.53 -26.52 -0.14
CA MET A 122 -25.77 -26.38 1.11
C MET A 122 -26.26 -27.35 2.19
N ASP A 123 -25.32 -27.92 2.94
CA ASP A 123 -25.58 -28.68 4.16
C ASP A 123 -25.98 -27.76 5.32
N MET A 124 -26.99 -28.15 6.11
CA MET A 124 -27.64 -27.30 7.11
C MET A 124 -26.80 -26.98 8.36
N SER A 125 -25.61 -27.59 8.54
CA SER A 125 -24.80 -27.44 9.77
C SER A 125 -23.94 -26.17 9.83
N ASP A 126 -23.49 -25.64 8.66
CA ASP A 126 -22.71 -24.41 8.56
C ASP A 126 -23.41 -23.36 7.66
N ALA A 127 -24.69 -23.57 7.41
CA ALA A 127 -25.50 -22.91 6.40
C ALA A 127 -25.55 -21.37 6.49
N GLN A 128 -25.33 -20.78 7.67
CA GLN A 128 -25.38 -19.32 7.79
C GLN A 128 -24.09 -18.62 7.34
N ILE A 129 -22.94 -19.22 7.63
CA ILE A 129 -21.62 -18.66 7.22
C ILE A 129 -21.39 -18.90 5.73
N GLU A 130 -21.66 -20.12 5.27
CA GLU A 130 -21.51 -20.49 3.87
C GLU A 130 -22.53 -19.82 2.93
N ALA A 131 -23.66 -19.36 3.47
CA ALA A 131 -24.67 -18.63 2.70
C ALA A 131 -24.29 -17.18 2.38
N ILE A 132 -23.24 -16.64 3.01
CA ILE A 132 -22.77 -15.28 2.76
C ILE A 132 -22.17 -15.23 1.35
N GLY A 133 -22.70 -14.33 0.51
CA GLY A 133 -22.13 -14.06 -0.80
C GLY A 133 -20.84 -13.27 -0.74
N ALA A 134 -20.11 -13.24 -1.85
CA ALA A 134 -18.84 -12.53 -1.96
C ALA A 134 -18.96 -11.00 -1.89
N GLY A 135 -20.17 -10.44 -1.92
CA GLY A 135 -20.43 -9.00 -1.92
C GLY A 135 -20.22 -8.32 -3.28
N ASP A 136 -19.47 -8.93 -4.18
CA ASP A 136 -19.28 -8.51 -5.56
C ASP A 136 -18.92 -9.70 -6.44
N GLN A 137 -19.01 -9.55 -7.76
CA GLN A 137 -18.48 -10.50 -8.73
C GLN A 137 -16.97 -10.38 -8.81
N GLY A 138 -16.26 -11.49 -9.08
CA GLY A 138 -14.81 -11.44 -9.19
C GLY A 138 -14.20 -12.74 -9.68
N MET A 139 -12.96 -12.62 -10.13
CA MET A 139 -12.07 -13.74 -10.43
C MET A 139 -10.74 -13.51 -9.70
N MET A 140 -10.28 -14.53 -8.97
CA MET A 140 -9.09 -14.40 -8.12
C MET A 140 -7.94 -15.21 -8.70
N PHE A 141 -6.74 -14.66 -8.59
CA PHE A 141 -5.49 -15.28 -8.98
C PHE A 141 -4.58 -15.40 -7.77
N GLY A 142 -3.89 -16.54 -7.65
CA GLY A 142 -2.86 -16.75 -6.65
C GLY A 142 -1.50 -16.93 -7.32
N TYR A 143 -0.46 -16.34 -6.71
CA TYR A 143 0.93 -16.53 -7.13
C TYR A 143 1.84 -16.61 -5.91
N ALA A 144 2.77 -17.56 -5.92
CA ALA A 144 3.79 -17.69 -4.91
C ALA A 144 5.10 -18.19 -5.57
N THR A 145 6.24 -17.82 -4.98
CA THR A 145 7.57 -18.23 -5.45
C THR A 145 8.44 -18.61 -4.26
N ASN A 146 9.51 -19.33 -4.51
CA ASN A 146 10.51 -19.69 -3.49
C ASN A 146 11.73 -18.76 -3.48
N GLU A 147 11.60 -17.56 -4.01
CA GLU A 147 12.67 -16.57 -4.05
C GLU A 147 12.96 -15.95 -2.67
N THR A 148 11.96 -15.93 -1.79
CA THR A 148 12.03 -15.40 -0.43
C THR A 148 11.34 -16.34 0.56
N GLU A 149 11.62 -16.17 1.87
CA GLU A 149 11.02 -16.99 2.93
C GLU A 149 9.50 -16.79 3.07
N ASP A 150 9.01 -15.59 2.72
CA ASP A 150 7.58 -15.23 2.73
C ASP A 150 6.86 -15.58 1.43
N CYS A 151 7.50 -16.34 0.55
CA CYS A 151 6.97 -16.79 -0.74
C CYS A 151 6.63 -15.65 -1.72
N MET A 152 7.20 -14.47 -1.51
CA MET A 152 7.04 -13.30 -2.38
C MET A 152 8.16 -13.22 -3.43
N PRO A 153 7.89 -12.65 -4.62
CA PRO A 153 8.94 -12.35 -5.58
C PRO A 153 10.01 -11.41 -5.02
N TYR A 154 11.28 -11.67 -5.33
CA TYR A 154 12.41 -10.99 -4.70
C TYR A 154 12.42 -9.47 -4.90
N ALA A 155 12.10 -9.00 -6.11
CA ALA A 155 12.08 -7.56 -6.41
C ALA A 155 11.07 -6.79 -5.55
N ILE A 156 9.83 -7.29 -5.41
CA ILE A 156 8.79 -6.61 -4.61
C ILE A 156 9.07 -6.74 -3.11
N SER A 157 9.58 -7.88 -2.64
CA SER A 157 9.95 -8.07 -1.24
C SER A 157 11.02 -7.06 -0.81
N LEU A 158 12.07 -6.86 -1.62
CA LEU A 158 13.09 -5.83 -1.35
C LEU A 158 12.51 -4.40 -1.41
N ALA A 159 11.67 -4.10 -2.38
CA ALA A 159 11.04 -2.79 -2.48
C ALA A 159 10.21 -2.48 -1.22
N HIS A 160 9.43 -3.44 -0.72
CA HIS A 160 8.68 -3.29 0.53
C HIS A 160 9.58 -3.12 1.75
N GLN A 161 10.68 -3.85 1.84
CA GLN A 161 11.63 -3.71 2.95
C GLN A 161 12.25 -2.31 2.96
N LEU A 162 12.64 -1.78 1.79
CA LEU A 162 13.21 -0.44 1.66
C LEU A 162 12.22 0.66 2.08
N THR A 163 10.96 0.60 1.67
CA THR A 163 9.94 1.60 2.06
C THR A 163 9.59 1.51 3.54
N ARG A 164 9.50 0.32 4.12
CA ARG A 164 9.33 0.14 5.57
C ARG A 164 10.50 0.73 6.34
N ARG A 165 11.73 0.49 5.89
CA ARG A 165 12.92 1.04 6.51
C ARG A 165 12.98 2.56 6.42
N LEU A 166 12.59 3.12 5.28
CA LEU A 166 12.51 4.57 5.10
C LEU A 166 11.52 5.21 6.10
N THR A 167 10.34 4.62 6.24
CA THR A 167 9.33 5.02 7.23
C THR A 167 9.85 4.90 8.66
N GLU A 168 10.54 3.81 9.00
CA GLU A 168 11.13 3.60 10.31
C GLU A 168 12.17 4.69 10.65
N MET A 169 13.06 5.01 9.72
CA MET A 169 14.09 6.04 9.93
C MET A 169 13.50 7.43 10.13
N ARG A 170 12.38 7.71 9.46
CA ARG A 170 11.62 8.94 9.67
C ARG A 170 10.94 8.96 11.05
N LYS A 171 10.15 7.92 11.37
CA LYS A 171 9.35 7.89 12.61
C LYS A 171 10.18 7.81 13.89
N ASN A 172 11.33 7.15 13.87
CA ASN A 172 12.22 7.08 15.02
C ASN A 172 13.15 8.31 15.17
N GLY A 173 13.08 9.26 14.23
CA GLY A 173 13.85 10.49 14.25
C GLY A 173 15.31 10.38 13.81
N THR A 174 15.77 9.21 13.33
CA THR A 174 17.12 9.02 12.79
C THR A 174 17.37 9.93 11.58
N LEU A 175 16.38 10.00 10.68
CA LEU A 175 16.36 10.89 9.52
C LEU A 175 15.17 11.85 9.65
N SER A 176 15.26 12.80 10.57
CA SER A 176 14.16 13.71 10.94
C SER A 176 13.74 14.68 9.84
N TYR A 177 14.58 14.87 8.83
CA TYR A 177 14.28 15.70 7.66
C TYR A 177 13.36 15.00 6.63
N LEU A 178 13.21 13.67 6.71
CA LEU A 178 12.31 12.94 5.81
C LEU A 178 10.84 13.31 6.08
N ARG A 179 10.07 13.38 5.02
CA ARG A 179 8.61 13.57 5.04
C ARG A 179 7.90 12.23 4.77
N PRO A 180 6.57 12.15 4.96
CA PRO A 180 5.86 10.89 4.87
C PRO A 180 5.84 10.22 3.49
N ASP A 181 5.89 11.01 2.41
CA ASP A 181 5.89 10.46 1.05
C ASP A 181 7.26 9.93 0.64
N GLY A 182 7.26 8.74 0.07
CA GLY A 182 8.47 8.11 -0.46
C GLY A 182 8.16 6.88 -1.28
N LYS A 183 9.14 6.49 -2.09
CA LYS A 183 9.03 5.38 -3.04
C LYS A 183 10.36 4.66 -3.15
N SER A 184 10.29 3.35 -3.34
CA SER A 184 11.43 2.53 -3.75
C SER A 184 11.12 1.79 -5.03
N GLN A 185 12.14 1.58 -5.85
CA GLN A 185 12.10 0.73 -7.03
C GLN A 185 13.32 -0.19 -6.99
N VAL A 186 13.10 -1.48 -7.25
CA VAL A 186 14.16 -2.49 -7.30
C VAL A 186 14.07 -3.25 -8.62
N THR A 187 15.18 -3.29 -9.35
CA THR A 187 15.33 -4.08 -10.58
C THR A 187 16.25 -5.26 -10.31
N VAL A 188 15.75 -6.46 -10.54
CA VAL A 188 16.48 -7.73 -10.37
C VAL A 188 16.74 -8.36 -11.72
N GLU A 189 17.95 -8.86 -11.91
CA GLU A 189 18.36 -9.68 -13.05
C GLU A 189 18.17 -11.17 -12.69
N TYR A 190 17.56 -11.91 -13.60
CA TYR A 190 17.25 -13.33 -13.45
C TYR A 190 18.02 -14.15 -14.51
N ASP A 191 18.39 -15.37 -14.16
CA ASP A 191 18.92 -16.36 -15.09
C ASP A 191 17.80 -16.98 -15.96
N GLU A 192 18.19 -17.86 -16.87
CA GLU A 192 17.27 -18.59 -17.75
C GLU A 192 16.28 -19.50 -17.01
N ALA A 193 16.66 -19.97 -15.81
CA ALA A 193 15.79 -20.78 -14.94
C ALA A 193 14.83 -19.94 -14.09
N GLY A 194 14.92 -18.61 -14.18
CA GLY A 194 14.09 -17.69 -13.40
C GLY A 194 14.61 -17.46 -11.97
N LYS A 195 15.87 -17.77 -11.68
CA LYS A 195 16.48 -17.51 -10.38
C LYS A 195 17.10 -16.12 -10.34
N PRO A 196 16.87 -15.33 -9.27
CA PRO A 196 17.49 -14.02 -9.10
C PRO A 196 19.02 -14.17 -8.93
N ILE A 197 19.80 -13.41 -9.68
CA ILE A 197 21.28 -13.48 -9.69
C ILE A 197 21.93 -12.15 -9.32
N HIS A 198 21.26 -11.00 -9.58
CA HIS A 198 21.85 -9.70 -9.36
C HIS A 198 20.79 -8.63 -9.17
N ILE A 199 21.05 -7.64 -8.28
CA ILE A 199 20.25 -6.42 -8.19
C ILE A 199 20.85 -5.39 -9.16
N SER A 200 20.17 -5.17 -10.27
CA SER A 200 20.65 -4.29 -11.35
C SER A 200 20.52 -2.82 -11.00
N ALA A 201 19.43 -2.42 -10.34
CA ALA A 201 19.20 -1.04 -9.92
C ALA A 201 18.34 -0.95 -8.68
N VAL A 202 18.61 0.09 -7.87
CA VAL A 202 17.76 0.53 -6.75
C VAL A 202 17.55 2.03 -6.89
N VAL A 203 16.29 2.45 -6.83
CA VAL A 203 15.89 3.87 -6.82
C VAL A 203 15.11 4.14 -5.55
N ILE A 204 15.49 5.18 -4.81
CA ILE A 204 14.77 5.70 -3.66
C ILE A 204 14.39 7.15 -3.95
N SER A 205 13.10 7.46 -3.81
CA SER A 205 12.58 8.83 -3.85
C SER A 205 11.94 9.13 -2.50
N SER A 206 12.15 10.31 -1.97
CA SER A 206 11.54 10.72 -0.70
C SER A 206 11.32 12.22 -0.65
N GLN A 207 10.15 12.62 -0.20
CA GLN A 207 9.90 13.98 0.22
C GLN A 207 10.76 14.31 1.45
N HIS A 208 11.33 15.49 1.50
CA HIS A 208 12.24 15.93 2.59
C HIS A 208 12.11 17.42 2.91
N ALA A 209 12.71 17.85 4.00
CA ALA A 209 12.81 19.28 4.34
C ALA A 209 13.76 20.01 3.39
N GLU A 210 13.59 21.32 3.24
CA GLU A 210 14.35 22.16 2.29
C GLU A 210 15.80 22.42 2.75
N ASP A 211 16.08 22.24 4.03
CA ASP A 211 17.35 22.60 4.69
C ASP A 211 18.41 21.49 4.68
N VAL A 212 18.14 20.37 3.95
CA VAL A 212 19.09 19.26 3.82
C VAL A 212 19.71 19.23 2.42
N SER A 213 21.02 18.97 2.32
CA SER A 213 21.68 18.86 1.00
C SER A 213 21.47 17.49 0.35
N GLN A 214 21.57 17.45 -0.98
CA GLN A 214 21.46 16.19 -1.74
C GLN A 214 22.56 15.20 -1.35
N GLU A 215 23.78 15.68 -1.10
CA GLU A 215 24.89 14.84 -0.66
C GLU A 215 24.57 14.15 0.67
N GLN A 216 24.01 14.89 1.63
CA GLN A 216 23.60 14.35 2.93
C GLN A 216 22.49 13.30 2.76
N ILE A 217 21.49 13.57 1.93
CA ILE A 217 20.40 12.61 1.63
C ILE A 217 20.99 11.33 1.04
N HIS A 218 21.90 11.43 0.07
CA HIS A 218 22.56 10.28 -0.55
C HIS A 218 23.31 9.40 0.45
N GLU A 219 24.15 10.02 1.28
CA GLU A 219 24.95 9.32 2.29
C GLU A 219 24.03 8.62 3.32
N ASP A 220 23.03 9.34 3.82
CA ASP A 220 22.12 8.83 4.84
C ASP A 220 21.21 7.72 4.32
N ILE A 221 20.61 7.90 3.15
CA ILE A 221 19.74 6.86 2.54
C ILE A 221 20.56 5.61 2.26
N ARG A 222 21.78 5.74 1.74
CA ARG A 222 22.66 4.59 1.54
C ARG A 222 22.92 3.89 2.86
N LYS A 223 23.41 4.62 3.86
CA LYS A 223 23.84 4.06 5.15
C LYS A 223 22.72 3.48 5.99
N TYR A 224 21.59 4.17 6.08
CA TYR A 224 20.53 3.84 7.03
C TYR A 224 19.35 3.07 6.41
N VAL A 225 19.18 3.14 5.09
CA VAL A 225 18.05 2.51 4.40
C VAL A 225 18.51 1.36 3.51
N ILE A 226 19.49 1.57 2.62
CA ILE A 226 19.88 0.59 1.60
C ILE A 226 20.81 -0.47 2.15
N ASP A 227 21.95 -0.09 2.71
CA ASP A 227 22.99 -1.01 3.17
C ASP A 227 22.49 -2.02 4.23
N PRO A 228 21.54 -1.69 5.14
CA PRO A 228 20.98 -2.66 6.08
C PRO A 228 20.02 -3.69 5.45
N ILE A 229 19.46 -3.40 4.29
CA ILE A 229 18.45 -4.25 3.63
C ILE A 229 19.07 -5.11 2.53
N LEU A 230 19.97 -4.53 1.74
CA LEU A 230 20.56 -5.26 0.63
C LEU A 230 21.65 -6.21 1.10
N PRO A 231 21.63 -7.49 0.66
CA PRO A 231 22.69 -8.43 1.00
C PRO A 231 24.06 -7.95 0.52
N ALA A 232 25.07 -8.01 1.38
CA ALA A 232 26.44 -7.60 1.06
C ALA A 232 27.05 -8.34 -0.14
N ALA A 233 26.54 -9.54 -0.45
CA ALA A 233 26.99 -10.37 -1.58
C ALA A 233 26.37 -9.96 -2.92
N VAL A 234 25.38 -9.07 -2.93
CA VAL A 234 24.67 -8.64 -4.14
C VAL A 234 25.15 -7.25 -4.51
N SER A 235 25.97 -7.19 -5.55
CA SER A 235 26.41 -5.89 -6.06
C SER A 235 25.26 -5.19 -6.82
N TYR A 236 25.06 -3.91 -6.59
CA TYR A 236 24.16 -3.07 -7.36
C TYR A 236 24.97 -2.07 -8.17
N THR A 237 24.52 -1.81 -9.41
CA THR A 237 25.29 -0.98 -10.34
C THR A 237 24.85 0.47 -10.36
N HIS A 238 23.60 0.76 -9.98
CA HIS A 238 23.05 2.13 -10.04
C HIS A 238 22.21 2.43 -8.81
N LEU A 239 22.58 3.50 -8.11
CA LEU A 239 21.77 4.15 -7.09
C LEU A 239 21.38 5.52 -7.62
N THR A 240 20.09 5.77 -7.81
CA THR A 240 19.57 7.08 -8.17
C THR A 240 18.62 7.60 -7.12
N LEU A 241 18.82 8.84 -6.70
CA LEU A 241 17.85 9.62 -5.95
C LEU A 241 17.35 10.71 -6.90
N PRO A 242 16.12 10.61 -7.44
CA PRO A 242 15.59 11.68 -8.25
C PRO A 242 15.45 12.94 -7.40
N THR A 243 15.94 14.04 -7.92
CA THR A 243 15.70 15.38 -7.37
C THR A 243 14.30 15.81 -7.76
N THR A 244 13.44 16.01 -6.81
CA THR A 244 12.16 16.72 -6.99
C THR A 244 12.30 18.15 -6.53
#